data_3656143e38511481484d808e2005043d
#
_entry.id   3656143e38511481484d808e2005043d
#
_cell.length_a   1.000
_cell.length_b   1.000
_cell.length_c   1.000
_cell.angle_alpha   90.00
_cell.angle_beta   90.00
_cell.angle_gamma   90.00
#
_symmetry.space_group_name_H-M   'P 1'
#
loop_
_entity.id
_entity.type
_entity.pdbx_description
1 polymer ?
#
loop_
_entity_poly.entity_id
_entity_poly.type
_entity_poly.pdbx_seq_one_letter_code
_entity_poly.pdbx_strand_id
1 'polypeptide(L)'
;MNHAFPWAELTTPMYEAVEVKHHKRWVIVGSWILAAVLIVGGFTTRFKIAFVFAALLVLTMISKKTVMITERGLESFMEMRITSQYELWKWSEIEAITHQKLAEYPGMVQLYFTKDVRTRRLFFTEKDAAEIRKLAKQKNSKIRVYDGTAYMDSYKKQQELKQQAKQKGRKK
;
A
#
# COMPACT_ATOMS: atom_id res chain seq x y z
N MET A 1 -7.75 23.25 -7.68
CA MET A 1 -6.43 23.75 -7.22
C MET A 1 -5.43 22.66 -7.57
N ASN A 2 -4.52 22.93 -8.51
CA ASN A 2 -3.42 22.00 -8.81
C ASN A 2 -2.39 22.15 -7.69
N HIS A 3 -2.44 21.28 -6.69
CA HIS A 3 -1.37 21.23 -5.70
C HIS A 3 -0.17 20.59 -6.39
N ALA A 4 0.90 21.37 -6.59
CA ALA A 4 2.17 20.82 -7.03
C ALA A 4 2.63 19.78 -6.00
N PHE A 5 3.02 18.59 -6.46
CA PHE A 5 3.54 17.57 -5.57
C PHE A 5 4.82 18.06 -4.88
N PRO A 6 5.03 17.74 -3.60
CA PRO A 6 6.22 18.20 -2.85
C PRO A 6 7.56 17.78 -3.46
N TRP A 7 7.54 16.79 -4.36
CA TRP A 7 8.70 16.28 -5.08
C TRP A 7 8.81 16.80 -6.52
N ALA A 8 7.87 17.65 -7.00
CA ALA A 8 7.87 18.15 -8.37
C ALA A 8 9.13 18.97 -8.73
N GLU A 9 9.80 19.53 -7.73
CA GLU A 9 11.04 20.32 -7.90
C GLU A 9 12.31 19.45 -7.94
N LEU A 10 12.19 18.14 -7.68
CA LEU A 10 13.33 17.24 -7.66
C LEU A 10 13.66 16.80 -9.11
N THR A 11 14.91 16.99 -9.51
CA THR A 11 15.44 16.56 -10.82
C THR A 11 16.02 15.14 -10.79
N THR A 12 15.96 14.49 -9.65
CA THR A 12 16.56 13.19 -9.37
C THR A 12 15.64 12.03 -9.75
N PRO A 13 16.17 10.81 -9.94
CA PRO A 13 15.32 9.64 -10.21
C PRO A 13 14.26 9.45 -9.14
N MET A 14 13.01 9.33 -9.57
CA MET A 14 11.84 9.11 -8.72
C MET A 14 11.18 7.80 -9.13
N TYR A 15 10.79 7.00 -8.13
CA TYR A 15 10.13 5.71 -8.34
C TYR A 15 8.74 5.76 -7.75
N GLU A 16 7.73 5.70 -8.62
CA GLU A 16 6.34 5.70 -8.21
C GLU A 16 5.90 4.30 -7.80
N ALA A 17 5.23 4.21 -6.64
CA ALA A 17 4.64 2.95 -6.22
C ALA A 17 3.43 2.62 -7.09
N VAL A 18 3.41 1.40 -7.63
CA VAL A 18 2.29 0.92 -8.44
C VAL A 18 1.08 0.64 -7.55
N GLU A 19 -0.03 1.30 -7.82
CA GLU A 19 -1.28 1.00 -7.15
C GLU A 19 -1.85 -0.33 -7.65
N VAL A 20 -1.76 -1.36 -6.85
CA VAL A 20 -2.48 -2.61 -7.10
C VAL A 20 -3.90 -2.44 -6.60
N LYS A 21 -4.83 -2.21 -7.52
CA LYS A 21 -6.26 -2.04 -7.20
C LYS A 21 -6.85 -3.33 -6.65
N HIS A 22 -6.97 -3.42 -5.33
CA HIS A 22 -7.59 -4.57 -4.65
C HIS A 22 -9.13 -4.54 -4.70
N HIS A 23 -9.73 -3.39 -5.02
CA HIS A 23 -11.19 -3.28 -5.01
C HIS A 23 -11.78 -3.72 -6.34
N LYS A 24 -12.57 -4.79 -6.29
CA LYS A 24 -13.38 -5.23 -7.43
C LYS A 24 -14.33 -4.09 -7.82
N ARG A 25 -14.60 -3.92 -9.11
CA ARG A 25 -15.48 -2.85 -9.64
C ARG A 25 -16.85 -2.78 -8.92
N TRP A 26 -17.40 -3.94 -8.57
CA TRP A 26 -18.69 -4.00 -7.88
C TRP A 26 -18.65 -3.41 -6.46
N VAL A 27 -17.49 -3.44 -5.77
CA VAL A 27 -17.32 -2.79 -4.46
C VAL A 27 -17.41 -1.28 -4.60
N ILE A 28 -16.77 -0.73 -5.64
CA ILE A 28 -16.83 0.71 -5.92
C ILE A 28 -18.27 1.14 -6.23
N VAL A 29 -18.95 0.39 -7.11
CA VAL A 29 -20.35 0.65 -7.46
C VAL A 29 -21.25 0.51 -6.22
N GLY A 30 -21.08 -0.56 -5.45
CA GLY A 30 -21.83 -0.78 -4.21
C GLY A 30 -21.64 0.34 -3.18
N SER A 31 -20.43 0.89 -3.07
CA SER A 31 -20.16 2.02 -2.18
C SER A 31 -20.89 3.29 -2.63
N TRP A 32 -20.97 3.57 -3.93
CA TRP A 32 -21.76 4.70 -4.46
C TRP A 32 -23.25 4.52 -4.23
N ILE A 33 -23.78 3.31 -4.44
CA ILE A 33 -25.19 3.00 -4.15
C ILE A 33 -25.48 3.20 -2.66
N LEU A 34 -24.59 2.70 -1.79
CA LEU A 34 -24.74 2.87 -0.34
C LEU A 34 -24.73 4.34 0.06
N ALA A 35 -23.83 5.16 -0.51
CA ALA A 35 -23.81 6.60 -0.27
C ALA A 35 -25.14 7.26 -0.66
N ALA A 36 -25.70 6.90 -1.83
CA ALA A 36 -26.99 7.41 -2.28
C ALA A 36 -28.14 7.01 -1.33
N VAL A 37 -28.18 5.75 -0.90
CA VAL A 37 -29.18 5.25 0.08
C VAL A 37 -29.08 6.00 1.40
N LEU A 38 -27.87 6.26 1.91
CA LEU A 38 -27.67 7.03 3.15
C LEU A 38 -28.15 8.47 3.01
N ILE A 39 -27.93 9.10 1.85
CA ILE A 39 -28.42 10.47 1.58
C ILE A 39 -29.95 10.49 1.56
N VAL A 40 -30.58 9.60 0.77
CA VAL A 40 -32.05 9.51 0.69
C VAL A 40 -32.64 9.18 2.07
N GLY A 41 -32.05 8.21 2.78
CA GLY A 41 -32.48 7.86 4.14
C GLY A 41 -32.38 9.02 5.12
N GLY A 42 -31.33 9.85 5.01
CA GLY A 42 -31.19 11.06 5.84
C GLY A 42 -32.27 12.12 5.56
N PHE A 43 -32.80 12.19 4.31
CA PHE A 43 -33.92 13.07 3.99
C PHE A 43 -35.27 12.52 4.45
N THR A 44 -35.51 11.21 4.26
CA THR A 44 -36.78 10.57 4.53
C THR A 44 -37.00 10.19 5.97
N THR A 45 -35.93 10.01 6.72
CA THR A 45 -35.97 9.58 8.13
C THR A 45 -35.54 10.68 9.09
N ARG A 46 -35.81 10.48 10.39
CA ARG A 46 -35.30 11.36 11.46
C ARG A 46 -33.82 11.17 11.75
N PHE A 47 -33.15 10.19 11.13
CA PHE A 47 -31.75 9.86 11.38
C PHE A 47 -30.79 10.78 10.59
N LYS A 48 -30.68 12.03 10.99
CA LYS A 48 -29.80 13.01 10.33
C LYS A 48 -28.31 12.62 10.33
N ILE A 49 -27.90 11.73 11.24
CA ILE A 49 -26.54 11.19 11.29
C ILE A 49 -26.17 10.41 10.00
N ALA A 50 -27.15 9.93 9.23
CA ALA A 50 -26.91 9.27 7.95
C ALA A 50 -26.14 10.16 6.97
N PHE A 51 -26.36 11.49 7.00
CA PHE A 51 -25.59 12.44 6.17
C PHE A 51 -24.11 12.45 6.51
N VAL A 52 -23.76 12.34 7.79
CA VAL A 52 -22.36 12.31 8.23
C VAL A 52 -21.66 11.06 7.67
N PHE A 53 -22.32 9.90 7.78
CA PHE A 53 -21.79 8.66 7.22
C PHE A 53 -21.68 8.72 5.69
N ALA A 54 -22.67 9.25 5.00
CA ALA A 54 -22.62 9.45 3.55
C ALA A 54 -21.45 10.35 3.15
N ALA A 55 -21.27 11.49 3.84
CA ALA A 55 -20.18 12.42 3.58
C ALA A 55 -18.81 11.77 3.81
N LEU A 56 -18.62 11.04 4.91
CA LEU A 56 -17.38 10.32 5.19
C LEU A 56 -17.08 9.26 4.13
N LEU A 57 -18.10 8.51 3.70
CA LEU A 57 -17.95 7.49 2.67
C LEU A 57 -17.55 8.12 1.33
N VAL A 58 -18.21 9.18 0.90
CA VAL A 58 -17.89 9.92 -0.33
C VAL A 58 -16.46 10.50 -0.24
N LEU A 59 -16.09 11.10 0.90
CA LEU A 59 -14.75 11.65 1.12
C LEU A 59 -13.67 10.57 0.99
N THR A 60 -13.92 9.38 1.55
CA THR A 60 -12.99 8.24 1.45
C THR A 60 -12.82 7.77 0.00
N MET A 61 -13.89 7.80 -0.80
CA MET A 61 -13.84 7.37 -2.20
C MET A 61 -13.13 8.38 -3.12
N ILE A 62 -13.14 9.66 -2.77
CA ILE A 62 -12.51 10.73 -3.56
C ILE A 62 -11.03 10.89 -3.22
N SER A 63 -10.59 10.40 -2.04
CA SER A 63 -9.20 10.54 -1.62
C SER A 63 -8.25 9.75 -2.54
N LYS A 64 -7.18 10.41 -2.98
CA LYS A 64 -6.09 9.81 -3.76
C LYS A 64 -4.82 9.81 -2.94
N LYS A 65 -4.12 8.69 -2.94
CA LYS A 65 -2.83 8.55 -2.26
C LYS A 65 -1.76 8.20 -3.28
N THR A 66 -0.79 9.08 -3.43
CA THR A 66 0.40 8.84 -4.25
C THR A 66 1.59 8.60 -3.34
N VAL A 67 2.39 7.59 -3.65
CA VAL A 67 3.60 7.25 -2.90
C VAL A 67 4.77 7.20 -3.85
N MET A 68 5.82 7.93 -3.51
CA MET A 68 7.04 8.04 -4.30
C MET A 68 8.26 7.70 -3.45
N ILE A 69 9.25 7.09 -4.07
CA ILE A 69 10.59 6.96 -3.51
C ILE A 69 11.50 7.99 -4.18
N THR A 70 12.12 8.82 -3.37
CA THR A 70 13.01 9.90 -3.81
C THR A 70 14.37 9.78 -3.12
N GLU A 71 15.29 10.68 -3.46
CA GLU A 71 16.56 10.79 -2.74
C GLU A 71 16.42 11.13 -1.26
N ARG A 72 15.30 11.77 -0.86
CA ARG A 72 15.01 12.13 0.53
C ARG A 72 14.51 10.94 1.35
N GLY A 73 13.83 9.99 0.69
CA GLY A 73 13.24 8.83 1.34
C GLY A 73 11.94 8.38 0.70
N LEU A 74 11.07 7.79 1.50
CA LEU A 74 9.73 7.39 1.11
C LEU A 74 8.77 8.55 1.40
N GLU A 75 8.20 9.10 0.35
CA GLU A 75 7.27 10.22 0.40
C GLU A 75 5.87 9.74 0.08
N SER A 76 4.90 10.11 0.88
CA SER A 76 3.49 9.84 0.59
C SER A 76 2.68 11.12 0.67
N PHE A 77 1.90 11.35 -0.36
CA PHE A 77 0.99 12.46 -0.46
C PHE A 77 -0.43 11.93 -0.59
N MET A 78 -1.27 12.32 0.32
CA MET A 78 -2.68 12.01 0.29
C MET A 78 -3.44 13.30 -0.04
N GLU A 79 -4.06 13.31 -1.19
CA GLU A 79 -4.90 14.42 -1.63
C GLU A 79 -6.36 14.09 -1.31
N MET A 80 -6.97 14.93 -0.49
CA MET A 80 -8.40 14.96 -0.24
C MET A 80 -8.92 16.31 -0.71
N ARG A 81 -10.19 16.37 -1.12
CA ARG A 81 -10.78 17.60 -1.67
C ARG A 81 -10.70 18.82 -0.73
N ILE A 82 -10.62 18.58 0.56
CA ILE A 82 -10.65 19.61 1.61
C ILE A 82 -9.26 19.86 2.21
N THR A 83 -8.40 18.85 2.22
CA THR A 83 -7.07 18.90 2.83
C THR A 83 -6.10 17.99 2.09
N SER A 84 -4.82 18.25 2.24
CA SER A 84 -3.75 17.38 1.77
C SER A 84 -2.86 17.00 2.95
N GLN A 85 -2.41 15.77 2.97
CA GLN A 85 -1.48 15.27 3.98
C GLN A 85 -0.21 14.77 3.29
N TYR A 86 0.90 15.31 3.72
CA TYR A 86 2.24 14.89 3.28
C TYR A 86 2.97 14.22 4.42
N GLU A 87 3.61 13.10 4.14
CA GLU A 87 4.43 12.36 5.10
C GLU A 87 5.71 11.90 4.42
N LEU A 88 6.84 12.22 5.03
CA LEU A 88 8.17 11.82 4.59
C LEU A 88 8.80 10.87 5.63
N TRP A 89 9.23 9.69 5.18
CA TRP A 89 10.11 8.80 5.93
C TRP A 89 11.52 8.94 5.38
N LYS A 90 12.36 9.64 6.09
CA LYS A 90 13.75 9.84 5.67
C LYS A 90 14.50 8.49 5.63
N TRP A 91 15.49 8.38 4.76
CA TRP A 91 16.31 7.18 4.68
C TRP A 91 16.98 6.82 6.02
N SER A 92 17.33 7.81 6.84
CA SER A 92 17.88 7.62 8.18
C SER A 92 16.93 6.97 9.17
N GLU A 93 15.62 7.06 8.93
CA GLU A 93 14.56 6.53 9.80
C GLU A 93 14.09 5.13 9.36
N ILE A 94 14.46 4.69 8.16
CA ILE A 94 14.11 3.39 7.64
C ILE A 94 15.14 2.37 8.11
N GLU A 95 14.71 1.38 8.88
CA GLU A 95 15.56 0.35 9.47
C GLU A 95 15.75 -0.86 8.57
N ALA A 96 14.68 -1.24 7.87
CA ALA A 96 14.69 -2.43 7.03
C ALA A 96 13.85 -2.29 5.78
N ILE A 97 14.28 -2.99 4.73
CA ILE A 97 13.53 -3.17 3.49
C ILE A 97 13.46 -4.66 3.21
N THR A 98 12.26 -5.23 3.22
CA THR A 98 12.04 -6.61 2.83
C THR A 98 11.43 -6.64 1.44
N HIS A 99 12.02 -7.39 0.52
CA HIS A 99 11.48 -7.58 -0.82
C HIS A 99 10.84 -8.96 -0.95
N GLN A 100 9.71 -9.04 -1.64
CA GLN A 100 8.98 -10.27 -1.86
C GLN A 100 8.42 -10.29 -3.29
N LYS A 101 8.69 -11.38 -4.02
CA LYS A 101 8.04 -11.66 -5.30
C LYS A 101 6.72 -12.38 -5.03
N LEU A 102 5.66 -11.96 -5.71
CA LEU A 102 4.35 -12.57 -5.60
C LEU A 102 3.99 -13.24 -6.92
N ALA A 103 3.60 -14.50 -6.86
CA ALA A 103 3.15 -15.25 -8.03
C ALA A 103 1.91 -14.63 -8.71
N GLU A 104 1.08 -13.91 -7.93
CA GLU A 104 -0.14 -13.25 -8.42
C GLU A 104 0.15 -12.04 -9.31
N TYR A 105 1.36 -11.44 -9.21
CA TYR A 105 1.75 -10.23 -9.93
C TYR A 105 3.11 -10.42 -10.59
N PRO A 106 3.18 -11.15 -11.72
CA PRO A 106 4.44 -11.39 -12.42
C PRO A 106 5.04 -10.06 -12.89
N GLY A 107 6.36 -9.88 -12.70
CA GLY A 107 7.07 -8.65 -13.02
C GLY A 107 7.00 -7.55 -11.97
N MET A 108 6.27 -7.77 -10.87
CA MET A 108 6.21 -6.86 -9.74
C MET A 108 6.87 -7.43 -8.50
N VAL A 109 7.47 -6.54 -7.71
CA VAL A 109 8.07 -6.86 -6.42
C VAL A 109 7.38 -6.02 -5.35
N GLN A 110 6.99 -6.66 -4.29
CA GLN A 110 6.46 -6.02 -3.10
C GLN A 110 7.62 -5.65 -2.17
N LEU A 111 7.75 -4.37 -1.85
CA LEU A 111 8.71 -3.86 -0.89
C LEU A 111 7.99 -3.47 0.40
N TYR A 112 8.52 -3.92 1.51
CA TYR A 112 8.09 -3.55 2.85
C TYR A 112 9.15 -2.63 3.45
N PHE A 113 8.78 -1.39 3.71
CA PHE A 113 9.63 -0.42 4.39
C PHE A 113 9.25 -0.39 5.86
N THR A 114 10.20 -0.67 6.74
CA THR A 114 9.98 -0.70 8.18
C THR A 114 10.69 0.49 8.83
N LYS A 115 9.92 1.24 9.60
CA LYS A 115 10.37 2.34 10.45
C LYS A 115 9.76 2.12 11.82
N ASP A 116 10.58 1.91 12.86
CA ASP A 116 10.14 1.57 14.21
C ASP A 116 9.14 0.39 14.18
N VAL A 117 7.94 0.59 14.72
CA VAL A 117 6.85 -0.40 14.71
C VAL A 117 5.95 -0.35 13.47
N ARG A 118 6.19 0.59 12.56
CA ARG A 118 5.35 0.80 11.37
C ARG A 118 5.98 0.17 10.16
N THR A 119 5.17 -0.55 9.38
CA THR A 119 5.59 -1.12 8.10
C THR A 119 4.65 -0.66 6.99
N ARG A 120 5.22 -0.17 5.89
CA ARG A 120 4.50 0.19 4.66
C ARG A 120 4.81 -0.79 3.57
N ARG A 121 3.77 -1.29 2.95
CA ARG A 121 3.81 -2.23 1.86
C ARG A 121 3.50 -1.53 0.55
N LEU A 122 4.42 -1.61 -0.41
CA LEU A 122 4.34 -0.94 -1.69
C LEU A 122 4.76 -1.88 -2.81
N PHE A 123 4.20 -1.68 -4.00
CA PHE A 123 4.53 -2.47 -5.19
C PHE A 123 5.35 -1.63 -6.15
N PHE A 124 6.35 -2.25 -6.74
CA PHE A 124 7.22 -1.65 -7.75
C PHE A 124 7.50 -2.66 -8.87
N THR A 125 7.97 -2.20 -10.01
CA THR A 125 8.53 -3.10 -11.02
C THR A 125 9.81 -3.75 -10.49
N GLU A 126 10.20 -4.90 -11.03
CA GLU A 126 11.46 -5.56 -10.61
C GLU A 126 12.68 -4.65 -10.80
N LYS A 127 12.70 -3.87 -11.89
CA LYS A 127 13.75 -2.91 -12.19
C LYS A 127 13.83 -1.83 -11.12
N ASP A 128 12.70 -1.16 -10.86
CA ASP A 128 12.64 -0.07 -9.88
C ASP A 128 12.96 -0.57 -8.46
N ALA A 129 12.46 -1.76 -8.09
CA ALA A 129 12.75 -2.36 -6.80
C ALA A 129 14.26 -2.64 -6.60
N ALA A 130 14.98 -3.00 -7.67
CA ALA A 130 16.43 -3.18 -7.61
C ALA A 130 17.16 -1.83 -7.42
N GLU A 131 16.73 -0.80 -8.15
CA GLU A 131 17.29 0.55 -8.06
C GLU A 131 17.02 1.18 -6.68
N ILE A 132 15.79 1.05 -6.17
CA ILE A 132 15.40 1.52 -4.83
C ILE A 132 16.27 0.90 -3.75
N ARG A 133 16.57 -0.41 -3.83
CA ARG A 133 17.45 -1.08 -2.85
C ARG A 133 18.88 -0.57 -2.91
N LYS A 134 19.40 -0.26 -4.11
CA LYS A 134 20.71 0.35 -4.29
C LYS A 134 20.73 1.76 -3.68
N LEU A 135 19.74 2.58 -4.03
CA LEU A 135 19.59 3.93 -3.49
C LEU A 135 19.50 3.93 -1.96
N ALA A 136 18.68 3.03 -1.40
CA ALA A 136 18.56 2.89 0.05
C ALA A 136 19.90 2.60 0.73
N LYS A 137 20.69 1.66 0.19
CA LYS A 137 22.02 1.32 0.70
C LYS A 137 23.03 2.45 0.56
N GLN A 138 22.95 3.24 -0.52
CA GLN A 138 23.79 4.42 -0.71
C GLN A 138 23.47 5.52 0.30
N LYS A 139 22.17 5.78 0.55
CA LYS A 139 21.73 6.85 1.46
C LYS A 139 21.83 6.45 2.94
N ASN A 140 21.67 5.17 3.26
CA ASN A 140 21.82 4.65 4.61
C ASN A 140 22.38 3.21 4.58
N SER A 141 23.67 3.07 4.80
CA SER A 141 24.38 1.76 4.82
C SER A 141 23.89 0.81 5.92
N LYS A 142 23.26 1.35 6.98
CA LYS A 142 22.72 0.56 8.11
C LYS A 142 21.39 -0.14 7.80
N ILE A 143 20.71 0.23 6.70
CA ILE A 143 19.45 -0.40 6.32
C ILE A 143 19.68 -1.90 6.09
N ARG A 144 18.89 -2.73 6.78
CA ARG A 144 18.85 -4.17 6.58
C ARG A 144 17.96 -4.52 5.40
N VAL A 145 18.48 -5.28 4.44
CA VAL A 145 17.70 -5.73 3.27
C VAL A 145 17.48 -7.23 3.38
N TYR A 146 16.22 -7.64 3.44
CA TYR A 146 15.81 -9.05 3.57
C TYR A 146 15.10 -9.55 2.32
N ASP A 147 15.31 -10.83 2.03
CA ASP A 147 14.54 -11.55 1.03
C ASP A 147 13.37 -12.30 1.71
N GLY A 148 12.18 -11.73 1.58
CA GLY A 148 10.94 -12.33 2.09
C GLY A 148 10.39 -13.44 1.20
N THR A 149 10.84 -13.55 -0.06
CA THR A 149 10.35 -14.57 -1.00
C THR A 149 10.75 -15.97 -0.51
N ALA A 150 12.04 -16.15 -0.21
CA ALA A 150 12.57 -17.41 0.29
C ALA A 150 11.90 -17.86 1.60
N TYR A 151 11.63 -16.92 2.50
CA TYR A 151 10.94 -17.21 3.75
C TYR A 151 9.49 -17.67 3.51
N MET A 152 8.75 -17.00 2.64
CA MET A 152 7.36 -17.37 2.33
C MET A 152 7.26 -18.69 1.61
N ASP A 153 8.18 -19.01 0.71
CA ASP A 153 8.22 -20.29 0.00
C ASP A 153 8.49 -21.45 0.97
N SER A 154 9.41 -21.29 1.90
CA SER A 154 9.69 -22.27 2.94
C SER A 154 8.48 -22.49 3.87
N TYR A 155 7.79 -21.41 4.24
CA TYR A 155 6.60 -21.45 5.08
C TYR A 155 5.41 -22.15 4.38
N LYS A 156 5.16 -21.83 3.10
CA LYS A 156 4.13 -22.54 2.28
C LYS A 156 4.41 -24.04 2.20
N LYS A 157 5.66 -24.40 1.90
CA LYS A 157 6.06 -25.80 1.82
C LYS A 157 5.83 -26.56 3.14
N GLN A 158 6.13 -25.92 4.28
CA GLN A 158 5.83 -26.52 5.59
C GLN A 158 4.33 -26.68 5.85
N GLN A 159 3.50 -25.73 5.43
CA GLN A 159 2.05 -25.82 5.56
C GLN A 159 1.47 -26.94 4.70
N GLU A 160 1.93 -27.09 3.47
CA GLU A 160 1.51 -28.17 2.57
C GLU A 160 1.85 -29.54 3.15
N LEU A 161 3.07 -29.71 3.68
CA LEU A 161 3.49 -30.95 4.35
C LEU A 161 2.61 -31.27 5.57
N LYS A 162 2.26 -30.27 6.38
CA LYS A 162 1.35 -30.44 7.53
C LYS A 162 -0.06 -30.84 7.09
N GLN A 163 -0.56 -30.28 6.00
CA GLN A 163 -1.88 -30.62 5.46
C GLN A 163 -1.89 -32.03 4.90
N GLN A 164 -0.87 -32.43 4.15
CA GLN A 164 -0.73 -33.79 3.63
C GLN A 164 -0.64 -34.86 4.75
N ALA A 165 0.12 -34.54 5.82
CA ALA A 165 0.20 -35.43 6.99
C ALA A 165 -1.16 -35.61 7.70
N LYS A 166 -1.93 -34.51 7.84
CA LYS A 166 -3.31 -34.58 8.40
C LYS A 166 -4.27 -35.39 7.54
N GLN A 167 -4.16 -35.31 6.20
CA GLN A 167 -5.00 -36.07 5.29
C GLN A 167 -4.65 -37.59 5.32
N LYS A 168 -3.36 -37.92 5.41
CA LYS A 168 -2.92 -39.34 5.56
C LYS A 168 -3.36 -39.96 6.89
N GLY A 169 -3.38 -39.18 7.98
CA GLY A 169 -3.82 -39.64 9.28
C GLY A 169 -5.35 -39.82 9.41
N ARG A 170 -6.14 -39.19 8.51
CA ARG A 170 -7.61 -39.37 8.47
C ARG A 170 -8.09 -40.56 7.64
N LYS A 171 -7.20 -41.16 6.85
CA LYS A 171 -7.51 -42.32 6.00
C LYS A 171 -7.11 -43.69 6.62
N LYS A 172 -6.59 -43.66 7.83
CA LYS A 172 -6.42 -44.84 8.68
C LYS A 172 -7.51 -44.86 9.77
#